data_f6412400995eb5cf6d7a9d6981434fc5
#
_entry.id   f6412400995eb5cf6d7a9d6981434fc5
#
_cell.length_a   1.000
_cell.length_b   1.000
_cell.length_c   1.000
_cell.angle_alpha   90.00
_cell.angle_beta   90.00
_cell.angle_gamma   90.00
#
_symmetry.space_group_name_H-M   'P 1'
#
loop_
_entity.id
_entity.type
_entity.pdbx_description
1 polymer ?
#
loop_
_entity_poly.entity_id
_entity_poly.type
_entity_poly.pdbx_seq_one_letter_code
_entity_poly.pdbx_strand_id
1 'polypeptide(L)'
;MYTCANCTVLACANNEPEKMPKNCPMRNASVMEAARAGYDLPENHDFYVNCSAIEGLGYCQWPRLKETVEFCKRMGYHKLGLAFCKGLRKEARIVADLLRAHGFEVVSVICKTGGISKEEVGIPEEVKIHPGEFEAMCNPIAQAKLLNEQHTEFNIEVGLCVGHDSMFYKYSDAMVTTLVAKDRVLAHNPCGAIYCAEGYFKKRLE
;
A
#
# COMPACT_ATOMS: atom_id res chain seq x y z
N MET A 1 2.56 -0.04 -27.27
CA MET A 1 3.01 0.14 -25.86
C MET A 1 2.56 1.50 -25.37
N TYR A 2 2.02 1.59 -24.16
CA TYR A 2 1.64 2.87 -23.51
C TYR A 2 2.86 3.53 -22.87
N THR A 3 2.97 4.87 -22.97
CA THR A 3 4.12 5.66 -22.49
C THR A 3 3.66 6.90 -21.70
N CYS A 4 2.67 6.73 -20.80
CA CYS A 4 2.10 7.83 -20.03
C CYS A 4 3.14 8.59 -19.20
N ALA A 5 4.17 7.89 -18.66
CA ALA A 5 5.25 8.54 -17.92
C ALA A 5 6.03 9.60 -18.72
N ASN A 6 6.01 9.50 -20.03
CA ASN A 6 6.68 10.47 -20.94
C ASN A 6 5.68 11.42 -21.61
N CYS A 7 4.40 11.41 -21.21
CA CYS A 7 3.38 12.21 -21.86
C CYS A 7 3.39 13.64 -21.33
N THR A 8 3.50 14.61 -22.24
CA THR A 8 3.43 16.04 -21.94
C THR A 8 2.10 16.67 -22.34
N VAL A 9 1.26 15.93 -23.09
CA VAL A 9 -0.02 16.44 -23.60
C VAL A 9 -1.11 16.46 -22.53
N LEU A 10 -1.15 15.42 -21.67
CA LEU A 10 -2.12 15.27 -20.59
C LEU A 10 -3.60 15.44 -21.02
N ALA A 11 -3.93 15.01 -22.24
CA ALA A 11 -5.30 15.10 -22.80
C ALA A 11 -6.36 14.46 -21.89
N CYS A 12 -5.96 13.44 -21.11
CA CYS A 12 -6.81 12.78 -20.12
C CYS A 12 -7.18 13.68 -18.93
N ALA A 13 -6.28 14.55 -18.50
CA ALA A 13 -6.53 15.47 -17.37
C ALA A 13 -7.32 16.71 -17.82
N ASN A 14 -7.14 17.11 -19.08
CA ASN A 14 -7.71 18.35 -19.61
C ASN A 14 -9.03 18.14 -20.37
N ASN A 15 -9.51 16.90 -20.48
CA ASN A 15 -10.67 16.53 -21.29
C ASN A 15 -10.57 16.99 -22.77
N GLU A 16 -9.40 16.72 -23.39
CA GLU A 16 -9.08 17.12 -24.77
C GLU A 16 -8.84 15.87 -25.66
N PRO A 17 -9.89 15.08 -25.95
CA PRO A 17 -9.76 13.79 -26.63
C PRO A 17 -9.14 13.91 -28.04
N GLU A 18 -9.32 15.05 -28.71
CA GLU A 18 -8.73 15.33 -30.02
C GLU A 18 -7.20 15.44 -30.00
N LYS A 19 -6.63 15.83 -28.85
CA LYS A 19 -5.17 15.95 -28.65
C LYS A 19 -4.50 14.64 -28.22
N MET A 20 -5.25 13.56 -28.03
CA MET A 20 -4.69 12.27 -27.58
C MET A 20 -3.59 11.76 -28.51
N PRO A 21 -2.37 11.44 -28.00
CA PRO A 21 -1.32 10.78 -28.78
C PRO A 21 -1.79 9.44 -29.37
N LYS A 22 -1.14 8.98 -30.43
CA LYS A 22 -1.50 7.70 -31.08
C LYS A 22 -1.47 6.50 -30.15
N ASN A 23 -0.55 6.50 -29.18
CA ASN A 23 -0.37 5.45 -28.19
C ASN A 23 -1.04 5.74 -26.82
N CYS A 24 -1.99 6.70 -26.78
CA CYS A 24 -2.72 7.00 -25.55
C CYS A 24 -3.62 5.83 -25.14
N PRO A 25 -3.58 5.37 -23.88
CA PRO A 25 -4.44 4.28 -23.40
C PRO A 25 -5.94 4.60 -23.49
N MET A 26 -6.33 5.88 -23.43
CA MET A 26 -7.74 6.31 -23.60
C MET A 26 -8.34 5.90 -24.96
N ARG A 27 -7.51 5.59 -25.96
CA ARG A 27 -7.98 5.07 -27.26
C ARG A 27 -8.44 3.61 -27.21
N ASN A 28 -8.19 2.92 -26.09
CA ASN A 28 -8.68 1.57 -25.88
C ASN A 28 -10.09 1.65 -25.26
N ALA A 29 -11.09 1.86 -26.13
CA ALA A 29 -12.48 2.07 -25.72
C ALA A 29 -13.02 0.90 -24.87
N SER A 30 -12.74 -0.35 -25.25
CA SER A 30 -13.24 -1.52 -24.52
C SER A 30 -12.73 -1.59 -23.06
N VAL A 31 -11.47 -1.22 -22.84
CA VAL A 31 -10.92 -1.15 -21.46
C VAL A 31 -11.53 0.00 -20.68
N MET A 32 -11.74 1.15 -21.33
CA MET A 32 -12.37 2.31 -20.67
C MET A 32 -13.83 2.04 -20.29
N GLU A 33 -14.59 1.39 -21.16
CA GLU A 33 -15.97 0.96 -20.88
C GLU A 33 -16.03 -0.06 -19.75
N ALA A 34 -15.18 -1.08 -19.77
CA ALA A 34 -15.10 -2.09 -18.71
C ALA A 34 -14.69 -1.47 -17.35
N ALA A 35 -13.75 -0.53 -17.35
CA ALA A 35 -13.36 0.19 -16.14
C ALA A 35 -14.51 1.03 -15.59
N ARG A 36 -15.25 1.74 -16.44
CA ARG A 36 -16.42 2.50 -16.04
C ARG A 36 -17.49 1.61 -15.42
N ALA A 37 -17.82 0.49 -16.07
CA ALA A 37 -18.78 -0.47 -15.53
C ALA A 37 -18.33 -1.01 -14.15
N GLY A 38 -17.02 -1.17 -13.92
CA GLY A 38 -16.49 -1.55 -12.62
C GLY A 38 -16.76 -0.51 -11.52
N TYR A 39 -16.77 0.78 -11.84
CA TYR A 39 -17.12 1.84 -10.88
C TYR A 39 -18.63 1.95 -10.63
N ASP A 40 -19.46 1.39 -11.50
CA ASP A 40 -20.92 1.36 -11.33
C ASP A 40 -21.37 0.23 -10.37
N LEU A 41 -20.48 -0.69 -10.00
CA LEU A 41 -20.75 -1.70 -8.97
C LEU A 41 -20.86 -1.00 -7.59
N PRO A 42 -21.92 -1.30 -6.79
CA PRO A 42 -22.17 -0.58 -5.54
C PRO A 42 -20.96 -0.58 -4.58
N GLU A 43 -20.29 -1.71 -4.42
CA GLU A 43 -19.12 -1.88 -3.56
C GLU A 43 -17.93 -1.01 -4.00
N ASN A 44 -17.75 -0.81 -5.30
CA ASN A 44 -16.69 0.00 -5.85
C ASN A 44 -17.07 1.48 -5.87
N HIS A 45 -18.34 1.79 -6.17
CA HIS A 45 -18.84 3.16 -6.27
C HIS A 45 -18.67 3.89 -4.94
N ASP A 46 -19.18 3.33 -3.86
CA ASP A 46 -19.13 3.96 -2.54
C ASP A 46 -17.69 4.10 -2.03
N PHE A 47 -16.87 3.07 -2.26
CA PHE A 47 -15.46 3.13 -1.94
C PHE A 47 -14.75 4.26 -2.69
N TYR A 48 -14.94 4.33 -4.02
CA TYR A 48 -14.30 5.33 -4.87
C TYR A 48 -14.74 6.76 -4.53
N VAL A 49 -16.04 6.98 -4.35
CA VAL A 49 -16.60 8.30 -4.00
C VAL A 49 -16.02 8.78 -2.66
N ASN A 50 -15.96 7.91 -1.65
CA ASN A 50 -15.43 8.29 -0.35
C ASN A 50 -13.91 8.55 -0.38
N CYS A 51 -13.12 7.73 -1.08
CA CYS A 51 -11.68 8.00 -1.17
C CYS A 51 -11.37 9.29 -1.96
N SER A 52 -12.12 9.59 -3.01
CA SER A 52 -11.98 10.85 -3.76
C SER A 52 -12.40 12.07 -2.93
N ALA A 53 -13.43 11.94 -2.11
CA ALA A 53 -13.84 13.01 -1.20
C ALA A 53 -12.76 13.37 -0.17
N ILE A 54 -11.99 12.36 0.29
CA ILE A 54 -10.86 12.61 1.22
C ILE A 54 -9.81 13.51 0.59
N GLU A 55 -9.48 13.32 -0.69
CA GLU A 55 -8.55 14.20 -1.41
C GLU A 55 -9.06 15.66 -1.38
N GLY A 56 -10.32 15.90 -1.74
CA GLY A 56 -10.87 17.25 -1.78
C GLY A 56 -10.97 17.92 -0.40
N LEU A 57 -11.33 17.15 0.64
CA LEU A 57 -11.50 17.66 2.00
C LEU A 57 -10.18 17.96 2.71
N GLY A 58 -9.16 17.12 2.45
CA GLY A 58 -7.88 17.19 3.13
C GLY A 58 -6.74 17.77 2.31
N TYR A 59 -7.00 18.28 1.12
CA TYR A 59 -5.99 18.65 0.14
C TYR A 59 -4.91 19.57 0.72
N CYS A 60 -3.65 19.08 0.71
CA CYS A 60 -2.48 19.74 1.26
C CYS A 60 -2.56 20.14 2.75
N GLN A 61 -3.56 19.64 3.50
CA GLN A 61 -3.75 19.96 4.92
C GLN A 61 -3.64 18.70 5.81
N TRP A 62 -4.14 17.55 5.31
CA TRP A 62 -4.14 16.32 6.09
C TRP A 62 -2.94 15.45 5.73
N PRO A 63 -2.15 14.98 6.72
CA PRO A 63 -1.19 13.92 6.48
C PRO A 63 -1.93 12.60 6.20
N ARG A 64 -1.29 11.69 5.46
CA ARG A 64 -1.88 10.41 5.02
C ARG A 64 -2.54 9.60 6.16
N LEU A 65 -1.99 9.65 7.37
CA LEU A 65 -2.60 8.98 8.52
C LEU A 65 -3.95 9.60 8.87
N LYS A 66 -4.11 10.92 8.80
CA LYS A 66 -5.38 11.61 9.01
C LYS A 66 -6.37 11.27 7.89
N GLU A 67 -5.93 11.27 6.65
CA GLU A 67 -6.74 10.86 5.50
C GLU A 67 -7.26 9.44 5.68
N THR A 68 -6.41 8.50 6.13
CA THR A 68 -6.81 7.10 6.41
C THR A 68 -7.89 7.02 7.49
N VAL A 69 -7.75 7.78 8.58
CA VAL A 69 -8.76 7.83 9.66
C VAL A 69 -10.10 8.36 9.13
N GLU A 70 -10.08 9.46 8.41
CA GLU A 70 -11.32 10.09 7.90
C GLU A 70 -11.97 9.24 6.81
N PHE A 71 -11.19 8.58 5.97
CA PHE A 71 -11.68 7.60 5.01
C PHE A 71 -12.42 6.45 5.72
N CYS A 72 -11.78 5.81 6.69
CA CYS A 72 -12.39 4.70 7.42
C CYS A 72 -13.68 5.11 8.14
N LYS A 73 -13.75 6.33 8.70
CA LYS A 73 -14.98 6.88 9.29
C LYS A 73 -16.08 7.06 8.26
N ARG A 74 -15.75 7.61 7.09
CA ARG A 74 -16.73 7.83 6.00
C ARG A 74 -17.28 6.52 5.45
N MET A 75 -16.44 5.49 5.38
CA MET A 75 -16.86 4.15 4.99
C MET A 75 -17.69 3.43 6.07
N GLY A 76 -17.76 3.97 7.28
CA GLY A 76 -18.44 3.32 8.40
C GLY A 76 -17.73 2.07 8.92
N TYR A 77 -16.42 1.94 8.68
CA TYR A 77 -15.64 0.82 9.18
C TYR A 77 -15.51 0.89 10.71
N HIS A 78 -15.54 -0.29 11.34
CA HIS A 78 -15.40 -0.43 12.79
C HIS A 78 -14.14 -1.21 13.18
N LYS A 79 -13.79 -2.23 12.39
CA LYS A 79 -12.67 -3.12 12.69
C LYS A 79 -11.58 -3.03 11.60
N LEU A 80 -10.41 -2.53 11.99
CA LEU A 80 -9.28 -2.31 11.09
C LEU A 80 -8.15 -3.30 11.35
N GLY A 81 -7.55 -3.81 10.26
CA GLY A 81 -6.35 -4.61 10.33
C GLY A 81 -5.08 -3.75 10.19
N LEU A 82 -4.04 -4.11 10.94
CA LEU A 82 -2.73 -3.47 10.88
C LEU A 82 -1.64 -4.52 10.66
N ALA A 83 -1.13 -4.62 9.44
CA ALA A 83 0.01 -5.47 9.11
C ALA A 83 1.30 -4.67 9.14
N PHE A 84 2.28 -5.07 9.95
CA PHE A 84 3.49 -4.26 10.11
C PHE A 84 4.77 -5.06 10.14
N CYS A 85 5.87 -4.42 9.74
CA CYS A 85 7.21 -4.97 9.86
C CYS A 85 7.73 -4.87 11.31
N LYS A 86 8.46 -5.90 11.77
CA LYS A 86 9.16 -5.88 13.07
C LYS A 86 9.94 -4.59 13.32
N GLY A 87 10.63 -4.08 12.29
CA GLY A 87 11.44 -2.87 12.38
C GLY A 87 10.65 -1.57 12.60
N LEU A 88 9.32 -1.61 12.38
CA LEU A 88 8.41 -0.47 12.56
C LEU A 88 7.39 -0.72 13.69
N ARG A 89 7.75 -1.57 14.66
CA ARG A 89 6.85 -1.90 15.78
C ARG A 89 6.45 -0.69 16.61
N LYS A 90 7.35 0.28 16.78
CA LYS A 90 7.07 1.51 17.54
C LYS A 90 6.05 2.38 16.81
N GLU A 91 6.27 2.58 15.52
CA GLU A 91 5.39 3.34 14.63
C GLU A 91 4.02 2.67 14.52
N ALA A 92 3.98 1.34 14.34
CA ALA A 92 2.74 0.57 14.29
C ALA A 92 1.94 0.68 15.59
N ARG A 93 2.59 0.73 16.76
CA ARG A 93 1.94 0.97 18.04
C ARG A 93 1.27 2.34 18.08
N ILE A 94 1.99 3.40 17.67
CA ILE A 94 1.45 4.76 17.62
C ILE A 94 0.22 4.82 16.70
N VAL A 95 0.31 4.19 15.52
CA VAL A 95 -0.81 4.10 14.58
C VAL A 95 -1.99 3.38 15.21
N ALA A 96 -1.78 2.22 15.84
CA ALA A 96 -2.84 1.46 16.48
C ALA A 96 -3.51 2.24 17.62
N ASP A 97 -2.74 2.92 18.47
CA ASP A 97 -3.26 3.71 19.59
C ASP A 97 -4.08 4.91 19.07
N LEU A 98 -3.62 5.55 17.99
CA LEU A 98 -4.34 6.65 17.34
C LEU A 98 -5.67 6.16 16.72
N LEU A 99 -5.67 5.05 16.02
CA LEU A 99 -6.88 4.47 15.44
C LEU A 99 -7.91 4.11 16.54
N ARG A 100 -7.46 3.51 17.65
CA ARG A 100 -8.32 3.21 18.80
C ARG A 100 -8.88 4.48 19.44
N ALA A 101 -8.09 5.53 19.56
CA ALA A 101 -8.54 6.85 20.05
C ALA A 101 -9.64 7.46 19.17
N HIS A 102 -9.70 7.08 17.89
CA HIS A 102 -10.76 7.46 16.95
C HIS A 102 -11.98 6.50 16.97
N GLY A 103 -11.99 5.51 17.86
CA GLY A 103 -13.13 4.60 18.07
C GLY A 103 -13.07 3.30 17.24
N PHE A 104 -11.97 3.00 16.57
CA PHE A 104 -11.84 1.75 15.81
C PHE A 104 -11.36 0.58 16.71
N GLU A 105 -11.89 -0.60 16.46
CA GLU A 105 -11.25 -1.85 16.89
C GLU A 105 -10.05 -2.10 15.98
N VAL A 106 -8.87 -2.40 16.55
CA VAL A 106 -7.65 -2.61 15.78
C VAL A 106 -7.05 -3.98 16.08
N VAL A 107 -7.02 -4.82 15.06
CA VAL A 107 -6.30 -6.10 15.04
C VAL A 107 -4.96 -5.90 14.38
N SER A 108 -3.87 -6.27 15.05
CA SER A 108 -2.52 -6.02 14.52
C SER A 108 -1.67 -7.28 14.47
N VAL A 109 -0.99 -7.51 13.34
CA VAL A 109 -0.17 -8.70 13.11
C VAL A 109 1.22 -8.33 12.61
N ILE A 110 2.25 -8.80 13.33
CA ILE A 110 3.65 -8.57 12.99
C ILE A 110 4.13 -9.51 11.88
N CYS A 111 5.06 -9.07 11.05
CA CYS A 111 5.58 -9.87 9.93
C CYS A 111 6.33 -11.15 10.33
N LYS A 112 6.70 -11.34 11.59
CA LYS A 112 7.43 -12.52 12.09
C LYS A 112 6.51 -13.60 12.68
N THR A 113 5.21 -13.46 12.49
CA THR A 113 4.21 -14.42 12.96
C THR A 113 4.47 -15.81 12.39
N GLY A 114 4.43 -16.81 13.27
CA GLY A 114 4.77 -18.21 12.98
C GLY A 114 6.16 -18.63 13.42
N GLY A 115 7.13 -17.70 13.50
CA GLY A 115 8.48 -18.01 13.95
C GLY A 115 9.24 -19.02 13.07
N ILE A 116 8.83 -19.17 11.80
CA ILE A 116 9.41 -20.12 10.83
C ILE A 116 10.79 -19.63 10.42
N SER A 117 11.78 -20.52 10.39
CA SER A 117 13.13 -20.15 9.99
C SER A 117 13.20 -19.84 8.48
N LYS A 118 14.15 -19.01 8.08
CA LYS A 118 14.37 -18.70 6.67
C LYS A 118 14.79 -19.93 5.87
N GLU A 119 15.55 -20.84 6.49
CA GLU A 119 16.04 -22.06 5.87
C GLU A 119 14.89 -23.02 5.53
N GLU A 120 13.87 -23.13 6.40
CA GLU A 120 12.70 -23.98 6.16
C GLU A 120 11.92 -23.60 4.88
N VAL A 121 12.05 -22.35 4.43
CA VAL A 121 11.42 -21.87 3.19
C VAL A 121 12.41 -21.72 2.04
N GLY A 122 13.61 -22.29 2.19
CA GLY A 122 14.61 -22.35 1.13
C GLY A 122 15.43 -21.08 0.92
N ILE A 123 15.46 -20.17 1.90
CA ILE A 123 16.34 -18.99 1.83
C ILE A 123 17.75 -19.44 2.24
N PRO A 124 18.75 -19.33 1.33
CA PRO A 124 20.10 -19.82 1.60
C PRO A 124 20.81 -18.96 2.65
N GLU A 125 21.74 -19.59 3.35
CA GLU A 125 22.44 -19.00 4.50
C GLU A 125 23.16 -17.69 4.16
N GLU A 126 23.79 -17.63 2.99
CA GLU A 126 24.60 -16.50 2.52
C GLU A 126 23.80 -15.22 2.23
N VAL A 127 22.47 -15.33 2.10
CA VAL A 127 21.60 -14.15 1.89
C VAL A 127 20.82 -13.75 3.14
N LYS A 128 21.10 -14.37 4.27
CA LYS A 128 20.58 -13.93 5.57
C LYS A 128 21.24 -12.61 5.99
N ILE A 129 20.59 -11.86 6.85
CA ILE A 129 21.16 -10.62 7.42
C ILE A 129 22.28 -10.98 8.42
N HIS A 130 22.08 -12.07 9.17
CA HIS A 130 23.04 -12.61 10.13
C HIS A 130 23.28 -14.09 9.82
N PRO A 131 24.19 -14.41 8.87
CA PRO A 131 24.58 -15.80 8.59
C PRO A 131 25.06 -16.52 9.88
N GLY A 132 24.67 -17.78 10.04
CA GLY A 132 25.00 -18.57 11.23
C GLY A 132 24.03 -18.40 12.41
N GLU A 133 23.09 -17.45 12.35
CA GLU A 133 22.08 -17.22 13.38
C GLU A 133 20.68 -17.61 12.92
N PHE A 134 19.79 -17.91 13.88
CA PHE A 134 18.37 -18.07 13.59
C PHE A 134 17.75 -16.76 13.10
N GLU A 135 17.16 -16.78 11.91
CA GLU A 135 16.35 -15.68 11.40
C GLU A 135 14.96 -16.17 11.01
N ALA A 136 13.94 -15.72 11.74
CA ALA A 136 12.56 -15.94 11.31
C ALA A 136 12.29 -15.24 9.97
N MET A 137 11.62 -15.93 9.05
CA MET A 137 11.13 -15.34 7.81
C MET A 137 10.09 -14.24 8.07
N CYS A 138 9.85 -13.36 7.09
CA CYS A 138 8.64 -12.56 7.07
C CYS A 138 7.50 -13.39 6.48
N ASN A 139 6.32 -13.36 7.11
CA ASN A 139 5.18 -14.18 6.75
C ASN A 139 3.95 -13.32 6.40
N PRO A 140 3.97 -12.61 5.25
CA PRO A 140 2.87 -11.74 4.84
C PRO A 140 1.57 -12.50 4.56
N ILE A 141 1.66 -13.76 4.13
CA ILE A 141 0.48 -14.60 3.93
C ILE A 141 -0.22 -14.89 5.27
N ALA A 142 0.54 -15.22 6.32
CA ALA A 142 -0.05 -15.42 7.65
C ALA A 142 -0.63 -14.11 8.20
N GLN A 143 0.03 -12.96 7.98
CA GLN A 143 -0.55 -11.67 8.35
C GLN A 143 -1.92 -11.45 7.72
N ALA A 144 -2.05 -11.67 6.40
CA ALA A 144 -3.32 -11.53 5.70
C ALA A 144 -4.38 -12.52 6.22
N LYS A 145 -4.05 -13.81 6.29
CA LYS A 145 -4.99 -14.85 6.73
C LYS A 145 -5.50 -14.65 8.17
N LEU A 146 -4.64 -14.18 9.08
CA LEU A 146 -5.05 -13.87 10.46
C LEU A 146 -5.97 -12.66 10.52
N LEU A 147 -5.76 -11.64 9.68
CA LEU A 147 -6.68 -10.50 9.59
C LEU A 147 -8.00 -10.88 8.94
N ASN A 148 -7.98 -11.76 7.92
CA ASN A 148 -9.19 -12.32 7.30
C ASN A 148 -10.02 -13.10 8.32
N GLU A 149 -9.38 -13.96 9.14
CA GLU A 149 -10.03 -14.70 10.23
C GLU A 149 -10.72 -13.79 11.23
N GLN A 150 -10.14 -12.61 11.49
CA GLN A 150 -10.69 -11.60 12.36
C GLN A 150 -11.75 -10.72 11.69
N HIS A 151 -12.05 -10.95 10.43
CA HIS A 151 -13.03 -10.19 9.64
C HIS A 151 -12.77 -8.68 9.69
N THR A 152 -11.52 -8.28 9.47
CA THR A 152 -11.19 -6.85 9.35
C THR A 152 -11.80 -6.28 8.06
N GLU A 153 -12.36 -5.07 8.15
CA GLU A 153 -13.10 -4.43 7.06
C GLU A 153 -12.18 -3.64 6.11
N PHE A 154 -11.04 -3.19 6.63
CA PHE A 154 -10.01 -2.50 5.87
C PHE A 154 -8.64 -2.73 6.53
N ASN A 155 -7.61 -2.96 5.72
CA ASN A 155 -6.28 -3.26 6.21
C ASN A 155 -5.28 -2.13 5.90
N ILE A 156 -4.42 -1.83 6.88
CA ILE A 156 -3.38 -0.80 6.81
C ILE A 156 -2.02 -1.49 6.87
N GLU A 157 -1.20 -1.27 5.86
CA GLU A 157 0.16 -1.80 5.78
C GLU A 157 1.16 -0.76 6.29
N VAL A 158 2.06 -1.19 7.19
CA VAL A 158 3.12 -0.35 7.79
C VAL A 158 4.49 -0.98 7.56
N GLY A 159 5.09 -0.60 6.47
CA GLY A 159 6.48 -0.87 6.12
C GLY A 159 6.81 -2.34 5.90
N LEU A 160 5.98 -3.12 5.25
CA LEU A 160 6.37 -4.42 4.75
C LEU A 160 7.46 -4.26 3.67
N CYS A 161 8.30 -5.26 3.52
CA CYS A 161 9.38 -5.21 2.54
C CYS A 161 8.82 -5.40 1.13
N VAL A 162 9.52 -4.87 0.12
CA VAL A 162 9.19 -5.05 -1.30
C VAL A 162 8.93 -6.53 -1.62
N GLY A 163 7.81 -6.80 -2.27
CA GLY A 163 7.31 -8.14 -2.58
C GLY A 163 6.53 -8.80 -1.43
N HIS A 164 6.88 -8.55 -0.16
CA HIS A 164 6.06 -9.01 0.98
C HIS A 164 4.75 -8.22 1.10
N ASP A 165 4.77 -6.93 0.83
CA ASP A 165 3.59 -6.09 0.66
C ASP A 165 2.66 -6.65 -0.44
N SER A 166 3.20 -6.97 -1.61
CA SER A 166 2.45 -7.56 -2.72
C SER A 166 1.80 -8.90 -2.35
N MET A 167 2.52 -9.75 -1.59
CA MET A 167 1.95 -10.99 -1.08
C MET A 167 0.84 -10.74 -0.05
N PHE A 168 1.03 -9.78 0.84
CA PHE A 168 -0.01 -9.40 1.79
C PHE A 168 -1.28 -8.95 1.08
N TYR A 169 -1.17 -8.08 0.07
CA TYR A 169 -2.32 -7.60 -0.72
C TYR A 169 -3.04 -8.74 -1.44
N LYS A 170 -2.27 -9.66 -2.04
CA LYS A 170 -2.83 -10.80 -2.78
C LYS A 170 -3.68 -11.74 -1.91
N TYR A 171 -3.36 -11.89 -0.63
CA TYR A 171 -4.01 -12.82 0.30
C TYR A 171 -4.96 -12.14 1.29
N SER A 172 -5.08 -10.82 1.25
CA SER A 172 -6.03 -10.05 2.05
C SER A 172 -7.40 -10.06 1.39
N ASP A 173 -8.45 -10.41 2.14
CA ASP A 173 -9.84 -10.32 1.68
C ASP A 173 -10.32 -8.87 1.69
N ALA A 174 -9.97 -8.13 2.75
CA ALA A 174 -10.26 -6.71 2.85
C ALA A 174 -9.30 -5.88 1.97
N MET A 175 -9.79 -4.76 1.45
CA MET A 175 -8.97 -3.78 0.74
C MET A 175 -7.82 -3.28 1.63
N VAL A 176 -6.67 -2.99 1.01
CA VAL A 176 -5.43 -2.61 1.72
C VAL A 176 -4.96 -1.24 1.29
N THR A 177 -4.56 -0.41 2.25
CA THR A 177 -3.80 0.81 1.97
C THR A 177 -2.38 0.73 2.56
N THR A 178 -1.39 1.23 1.82
CA THR A 178 -0.03 1.43 2.34
C THR A 178 0.06 2.75 3.06
N LEU A 179 0.23 2.72 4.37
CA LEU A 179 0.53 3.92 5.15
C LEU A 179 2.01 4.27 5.07
N VAL A 180 2.89 3.26 5.12
CA VAL A 180 4.34 3.45 5.08
C VAL A 180 4.96 2.45 4.11
N ALA A 181 5.54 2.92 3.01
CA ALA A 181 6.37 2.11 2.13
C ALA A 181 7.76 1.90 2.75
N LYS A 182 8.26 0.65 2.74
CA LYS A 182 9.55 0.32 3.37
C LYS A 182 10.73 0.88 2.60
N ASP A 183 11.50 1.74 3.23
CA ASP A 183 12.83 2.15 2.79
C ASP A 183 13.76 2.27 4.01
N ARG A 184 14.76 1.40 4.11
CA ARG A 184 15.69 1.36 5.25
C ARG A 184 16.79 2.42 5.17
N VAL A 185 17.00 2.99 3.99
CA VAL A 185 18.06 3.97 3.70
C VAL A 185 17.55 5.39 3.93
N LEU A 186 16.28 5.65 3.57
CA LEU A 186 15.71 6.99 3.51
C LEU A 186 14.55 7.22 4.50
N ALA A 187 14.61 6.57 5.66
CA ALA A 187 13.59 6.73 6.71
C ALA A 187 12.16 6.50 6.16
N HIS A 188 12.01 5.48 5.31
CA HIS A 188 10.74 5.11 4.67
C HIS A 188 10.18 6.19 3.71
N ASN A 189 11.07 6.98 3.12
CA ASN A 189 10.74 7.93 2.06
C ASN A 189 11.43 7.54 0.73
N PRO A 190 10.89 6.58 -0.05
CA PRO A 190 11.50 6.14 -1.30
C PRO A 190 11.59 7.25 -2.36
N CYS A 191 10.77 8.29 -2.28
CA CYS A 191 10.85 9.44 -3.16
C CYS A 191 12.21 10.15 -3.08
N GLY A 192 12.89 10.11 -1.93
CA GLY A 192 14.22 10.68 -1.77
C GLY A 192 15.26 10.08 -2.71
N ALA A 193 15.20 8.75 -2.96
CA ALA A 193 16.07 8.11 -3.95
C ALA A 193 15.72 8.54 -5.39
N ILE A 194 14.43 8.66 -5.68
CA ILE A 194 13.95 9.06 -7.02
C ILE A 194 14.42 10.49 -7.34
N TYR A 195 14.26 11.42 -6.43
CA TYR A 195 14.68 12.82 -6.61
C TYR A 195 16.21 12.97 -6.77
N CYS A 196 16.97 12.03 -6.23
CA CYS A 196 18.44 12.03 -6.33
C CYS A 196 18.99 10.95 -7.28
N ALA A 197 18.13 10.37 -8.14
CA ALA A 197 18.50 9.25 -9.00
C ALA A 197 19.63 9.58 -9.99
N GLU A 198 19.67 10.81 -10.50
CA GLU A 198 20.70 11.27 -11.42
C GLU A 198 21.96 11.83 -10.71
N GLY A 199 21.92 11.91 -9.36
CA GLY A 199 22.99 12.44 -8.52
C GLY A 199 23.55 11.40 -7.57
N TYR A 200 23.33 11.64 -6.27
CA TYR A 200 23.91 10.84 -5.20
C TYR A 200 23.56 9.34 -5.26
N PHE A 201 22.34 9.01 -5.67
CA PHE A 201 21.90 7.61 -5.75
C PHE A 201 22.18 6.93 -7.09
N LYS A 202 22.68 7.63 -8.12
CA LYS A 202 22.88 7.08 -9.45
C LYS A 202 23.55 5.70 -9.43
N LYS A 203 24.76 5.64 -8.85
CA LYS A 203 25.56 4.40 -8.78
C LYS A 203 24.95 3.30 -7.89
N ARG A 204 23.97 3.62 -7.06
CA ARG A 204 23.31 2.65 -6.18
C ARG A 204 22.01 2.11 -6.76
N LEU A 205 21.52 2.74 -7.82
CA LEU A 205 20.32 2.37 -8.54
C LEU A 205 20.64 1.64 -9.87
N GLU A 206 21.86 1.77 -10.38
CA GLU A 206 22.42 0.99 -11.49
C GLU A 206 22.86 -0.39 -11.01
#